data_8631c46f21d347bd56efd62ab13fa73c
#
_entry.id   8631c46f21d347bd56efd62ab13fa73c
#
_cell.length_a   1.000
_cell.length_b   1.000
_cell.length_c   1.000
_cell.angle_alpha   90.00
_cell.angle_beta   90.00
_cell.angle_gamma   90.00
#
_symmetry.space_group_name_H-M   'P 1'
#
loop_
_entity.id
_entity.type
_entity.pdbx_description
1 polymer ?
#
loop_
_entity_poly.entity_id
_entity_poly.type
_entity_poly.pdbx_seq_one_letter_code
_entity_poly.pdbx_strand_id
1 'polypeptide(L)'
;MSMNVVCLDEGASSSRYAVNSGAVKVYPNNARLIEEDTVVSLVPNSDDVLDNLDITITKTSGESRYFPQRVLMGSLAERFSRSNTRPSMNANKCKQKLTYITVLLGTALGCLDAGIGGEEVSLIMNLPPVELTDDNVNYVKSELLGAFSVKFHKLEKEISFTVTDVVVKPEGVSASVAFFYNKDASPRVTMADYSTGYVLVVDIGASTSDLALLKDKKFIERTGQTYKLGGNTLRDKVRSKIKEVSGLEVTDEAVETLLSEGRLPYGNSYRDMSKELVAAKREFADELYDSIDSYFTTVGVGISSIKAVFVCGGGSMESSYFDEKENKEVKTSEPVSKYLLERLQEVCDSVDVVSYPDGNPRMANIIGTILIGNAYRAKKAQKKA
;
A
#
# COMPACT_ATOMS: atom_id res chain seq x y z
N MET A 1 -27.79 -12.87 -9.57
CA MET A 1 -26.93 -12.61 -8.40
C MET A 1 -25.97 -11.48 -8.73
N SER A 2 -25.79 -10.52 -7.83
CA SER A 2 -24.78 -9.46 -8.00
C SER A 2 -23.39 -10.09 -7.89
N MET A 3 -22.48 -9.70 -8.77
CA MET A 3 -21.09 -10.16 -8.75
C MET A 3 -20.35 -9.53 -7.55
N ASN A 4 -19.70 -10.34 -6.73
CA ASN A 4 -18.86 -9.88 -5.65
C ASN A 4 -17.47 -9.55 -6.18
N VAL A 5 -16.97 -8.36 -5.84
CA VAL A 5 -15.63 -7.88 -6.20
C VAL A 5 -14.86 -7.58 -4.93
N VAL A 6 -13.71 -8.21 -4.77
CA VAL A 6 -12.77 -7.94 -3.67
C VAL A 6 -11.61 -7.13 -4.23
N CYS A 7 -11.43 -5.93 -3.69
CA CYS A 7 -10.36 -5.00 -4.03
C CYS A 7 -9.25 -5.13 -3.00
N LEU A 8 -8.01 -5.26 -3.45
CA LEU A 8 -6.85 -5.55 -2.62
C LEU A 8 -5.70 -4.60 -2.95
N ASP A 9 -5.02 -4.12 -1.92
CA ASP A 9 -3.80 -3.33 -2.00
C ASP A 9 -2.76 -3.91 -1.03
N GLU A 10 -1.70 -4.51 -1.58
CA GLU A 10 -0.71 -5.27 -0.82
C GLU A 10 0.55 -4.46 -0.63
N GLY A 11 0.58 -3.68 0.43
CA GLY A 11 1.76 -2.92 0.81
C GLY A 11 2.82 -3.76 1.53
N ALA A 12 4.07 -3.26 1.60
CA ALA A 12 5.17 -3.95 2.29
C ALA A 12 5.05 -3.92 3.83
N SER A 13 4.28 -3.01 4.42
CA SER A 13 4.09 -2.91 5.88
C SER A 13 2.73 -3.41 6.35
N SER A 14 1.70 -3.23 5.55
CA SER A 14 0.33 -3.68 5.81
C SER A 14 -0.43 -3.76 4.49
N SER A 15 -1.46 -4.58 4.46
CA SER A 15 -2.33 -4.75 3.30
C SER A 15 -3.72 -4.21 3.59
N ARG A 16 -4.49 -3.97 2.54
CA ARG A 16 -5.85 -3.41 2.62
C ARG A 16 -6.80 -4.20 1.74
N TYR A 17 -8.03 -4.30 2.18
CA TYR A 17 -9.11 -4.84 1.34
C TYR A 17 -10.38 -4.03 1.46
N ALA A 18 -11.21 -4.15 0.45
CA ALA A 18 -12.61 -3.74 0.46
C ALA A 18 -13.42 -4.69 -0.41
N VAL A 19 -14.67 -4.93 -0.02
CA VAL A 19 -15.61 -5.73 -0.82
C VAL A 19 -16.63 -4.81 -1.45
N ASN A 20 -16.79 -4.92 -2.75
CA ASN A 20 -17.66 -4.07 -3.55
C ASN A 20 -17.29 -2.57 -3.35
N SER A 21 -18.18 -1.76 -2.77
CA SER A 21 -17.94 -0.36 -2.41
C SER A 21 -17.91 -0.15 -0.89
N GLY A 22 -17.63 -1.23 -0.15
CA GLY A 22 -17.61 -1.21 1.32
C GLY A 22 -16.42 -0.44 1.91
N ALA A 23 -16.38 -0.38 3.23
CA ALA A 23 -15.30 0.26 3.96
C ALA A 23 -13.96 -0.45 3.71
N VAL A 24 -12.90 0.35 3.63
CA VAL A 24 -11.53 -0.18 3.57
C VAL A 24 -11.14 -0.68 4.94
N LYS A 25 -10.62 -1.89 5.00
CA LYS A 25 -10.02 -2.48 6.19
C LYS A 25 -8.54 -2.78 5.97
N VAL A 26 -7.76 -2.67 7.04
CA VAL A 26 -6.32 -2.92 7.06
C VAL A 26 -6.06 -4.24 7.76
N TYR A 27 -5.11 -5.01 7.27
CA TYR A 27 -4.69 -6.26 7.87
C TYR A 27 -3.16 -6.44 7.74
N PRO A 28 -2.53 -7.24 8.63
CA PRO A 28 -1.09 -7.42 8.62
C PRO A 28 -0.63 -8.24 7.41
N ASN A 29 0.61 -8.02 6.99
CA ASN A 29 1.26 -8.78 5.92
C ASN A 29 2.56 -9.47 6.34
N ASN A 30 2.95 -9.37 7.62
CA ASN A 30 4.01 -10.18 8.19
C ASN A 30 3.46 -11.56 8.52
N ALA A 31 4.20 -12.59 8.17
CA ALA A 31 3.75 -13.97 8.29
C ALA A 31 4.85 -14.89 8.83
N ARG A 32 4.43 -15.99 9.44
CA ARG A 32 5.25 -17.14 9.77
C ARG A 32 4.57 -18.42 9.31
N LEU A 33 5.24 -19.13 8.41
CA LEU A 33 4.80 -20.47 8.01
C LEU A 33 5.07 -21.44 9.17
N ILE A 34 4.09 -22.29 9.46
CA ILE A 34 4.18 -23.33 10.50
C ILE A 34 3.67 -24.67 9.97
N GLU A 35 4.05 -25.74 10.66
CA GLU A 35 3.52 -27.08 10.39
C GLU A 35 2.07 -27.20 10.91
N GLU A 36 1.29 -28.11 10.32
CA GLU A 36 -0.13 -28.25 10.63
C GLU A 36 -0.40 -28.62 12.10
N ASP A 37 0.49 -29.42 12.71
CA ASP A 37 0.39 -29.91 14.09
C ASP A 37 1.00 -28.95 15.14
N THR A 38 1.50 -27.78 14.71
CA THR A 38 2.10 -26.80 15.63
C THR A 38 1.08 -26.31 16.65
N VAL A 39 1.44 -26.40 17.94
CA VAL A 39 0.62 -25.84 19.03
C VAL A 39 0.85 -24.32 19.11
N VAL A 40 -0.22 -23.56 18.98
CA VAL A 40 -0.19 -22.10 18.97
C VAL A 40 -0.90 -21.53 20.18
N SER A 41 -0.18 -20.71 20.98
CA SER A 41 -0.77 -19.97 22.08
C SER A 41 -1.33 -18.63 21.57
N LEU A 42 -2.62 -18.44 21.71
CA LEU A 42 -3.32 -17.24 21.26
C LEU A 42 -2.97 -16.01 22.13
N VAL A 43 -3.23 -14.83 21.59
CA VAL A 43 -3.15 -13.57 22.36
C VAL A 43 -4.30 -13.58 23.40
N PRO A 44 -3.98 -13.52 24.70
CA PRO A 44 -5.02 -13.54 25.72
C PRO A 44 -5.95 -12.32 25.63
N ASN A 45 -7.22 -12.54 25.90
CA ASN A 45 -8.24 -11.48 26.04
C ASN A 45 -8.43 -10.56 24.82
N SER A 46 -8.04 -10.99 23.61
CA SER A 46 -8.34 -10.25 22.38
C SER A 46 -9.49 -10.92 21.64
N ASP A 47 -10.55 -10.15 21.39
CA ASP A 47 -11.68 -10.56 20.54
C ASP A 47 -11.46 -10.20 19.06
N ASP A 48 -10.44 -9.37 18.77
CA ASP A 48 -10.09 -9.03 17.39
C ASP A 48 -9.49 -10.25 16.66
N VAL A 49 -10.10 -10.61 15.54
CA VAL A 49 -9.60 -11.68 14.70
C VAL A 49 -8.19 -11.41 14.19
N LEU A 50 -7.84 -10.14 13.97
CA LEU A 50 -6.53 -9.73 13.45
C LEU A 50 -5.40 -9.96 14.45
N ASP A 51 -5.69 -9.99 15.75
CA ASP A 51 -4.68 -10.30 16.78
C ASP A 51 -4.32 -11.78 16.86
N ASN A 52 -5.19 -12.64 16.34
CA ASN A 52 -5.06 -14.09 16.44
C ASN A 52 -5.23 -14.77 15.08
N LEU A 53 -4.54 -14.27 14.07
CA LEU A 53 -4.53 -14.83 12.73
C LEU A 53 -3.66 -16.10 12.67
N ASP A 54 -4.23 -17.21 13.10
CA ASP A 54 -3.77 -18.58 12.84
C ASP A 54 -4.72 -19.18 11.80
N ILE A 55 -4.24 -19.33 10.58
CA ILE A 55 -5.07 -19.72 9.43
C ILE A 55 -4.44 -20.85 8.63
N THR A 56 -5.27 -21.72 8.05
CA THR A 56 -4.86 -22.66 7.01
C THR A 56 -5.54 -22.29 5.71
N ILE A 57 -4.76 -22.07 4.67
CA ILE A 57 -5.24 -21.79 3.30
C ILE A 57 -5.12 -23.07 2.48
N THR A 58 -6.19 -23.48 1.81
CA THR A 58 -6.23 -24.63 0.92
C THR A 58 -6.80 -24.23 -0.43
N LYS A 59 -6.16 -24.65 -1.53
CA LYS A 59 -6.77 -24.61 -2.87
C LYS A 59 -7.55 -25.90 -3.05
N THR A 60 -8.86 -25.80 -3.20
CA THR A 60 -9.77 -26.95 -3.27
C THR A 60 -10.07 -27.39 -4.70
N SER A 61 -9.60 -26.63 -5.70
CA SER A 61 -9.71 -26.97 -7.13
C SER A 61 -8.36 -26.89 -7.83
N GLY A 62 -7.96 -27.98 -8.48
CA GLY A 62 -6.68 -28.05 -9.19
C GLY A 62 -5.46 -28.16 -8.26
N GLU A 63 -4.27 -28.13 -8.86
CA GLU A 63 -3.00 -28.18 -8.13
C GLU A 63 -2.56 -26.75 -7.73
N SER A 64 -1.81 -26.68 -6.64
CA SER A 64 -1.12 -25.46 -6.21
C SER A 64 0.28 -25.79 -5.68
N ARG A 65 1.26 -24.99 -6.06
CA ARG A 65 2.63 -25.10 -5.52
C ARG A 65 2.76 -24.50 -4.11
N TYR A 66 1.76 -23.72 -3.68
CA TYR A 66 1.84 -22.95 -2.44
C TYR A 66 0.94 -23.52 -1.33
N PHE A 67 -0.12 -24.25 -1.69
CA PHE A 67 -1.15 -24.69 -0.77
C PHE A 67 -1.37 -26.21 -0.82
N PRO A 68 -1.73 -26.86 0.31
CA PRO A 68 -2.15 -26.24 1.58
C PRO A 68 -1.00 -25.62 2.37
N GLN A 69 -1.32 -24.60 3.18
CA GLN A 69 -0.35 -23.98 4.07
C GLN A 69 -1.01 -23.39 5.32
N ARG A 70 -0.54 -23.77 6.50
CA ARG A 70 -0.86 -23.10 7.76
C ARG A 70 0.12 -21.97 8.04
N VAL A 71 -0.39 -20.82 8.49
CA VAL A 71 0.39 -19.60 8.67
C VAL A 71 -0.14 -18.77 9.83
N LEU A 72 0.77 -18.23 10.62
CA LEU A 72 0.50 -17.17 11.60
C LEU A 72 0.75 -15.82 10.94
N MET A 73 -0.07 -14.82 11.25
CA MET A 73 0.07 -13.47 10.71
C MET A 73 -0.05 -12.41 11.81
N GLY A 74 0.49 -11.22 11.54
CA GLY A 74 0.39 -10.08 12.44
C GLY A 74 1.06 -10.29 13.80
N SER A 75 0.40 -9.81 14.83
CA SER A 75 0.87 -9.88 16.23
C SER A 75 1.19 -11.30 16.68
N LEU A 76 0.42 -12.27 16.20
CA LEU A 76 0.66 -13.68 16.53
C LEU A 76 1.97 -14.20 15.90
N ALA A 77 2.25 -13.83 14.65
CA ALA A 77 3.52 -14.16 13.99
C ALA A 77 4.73 -13.55 14.74
N GLU A 78 4.62 -12.31 15.19
CA GLU A 78 5.67 -11.59 15.94
C GLU A 78 5.97 -12.24 17.30
N ARG A 79 4.95 -12.65 18.02
CA ARG A 79 5.09 -13.34 19.31
C ARG A 79 5.72 -14.72 19.18
N PHE A 80 5.42 -15.43 18.10
CA PHE A 80 5.89 -16.81 17.90
C PHE A 80 7.38 -16.85 17.53
N SER A 81 7.93 -15.81 16.88
CA SER A 81 9.35 -15.71 16.57
C SER A 81 9.76 -14.29 16.17
N ARG A 82 10.99 -13.91 16.51
CA ARG A 82 11.61 -12.66 16.05
C ARG A 82 11.95 -12.63 14.56
N SER A 83 12.00 -13.77 13.89
CA SER A 83 12.29 -13.88 12.44
C SER A 83 10.99 -14.04 11.64
N ASN A 84 10.24 -12.98 11.49
CA ASN A 84 9.05 -12.96 10.64
C ASN A 84 9.42 -12.76 9.18
N THR A 85 8.67 -13.42 8.29
CA THR A 85 8.80 -13.20 6.86
C THR A 85 7.88 -12.05 6.45
N ARG A 86 8.44 -11.08 5.76
CA ARG A 86 7.69 -10.03 5.06
C ARG A 86 7.92 -10.17 3.57
N PRO A 87 7.04 -9.64 2.71
CA PRO A 87 7.29 -9.63 1.29
C PRO A 87 8.68 -9.05 1.01
N SER A 88 9.52 -9.81 0.29
CA SER A 88 10.87 -9.38 -0.02
C SER A 88 10.84 -8.30 -1.09
N MET A 89 11.57 -7.22 -0.85
CA MET A 89 11.74 -6.10 -1.76
C MET A 89 12.62 -6.41 -2.97
N ASN A 90 13.46 -7.43 -2.85
CA ASN A 90 14.48 -7.76 -3.85
C ASN A 90 14.05 -8.88 -4.78
N ALA A 91 12.87 -9.47 -4.57
CA ALA A 91 12.32 -10.54 -5.38
C ALA A 91 11.06 -10.07 -6.11
N ASN A 92 10.81 -10.66 -7.25
CA ASN A 92 9.59 -10.46 -8.00
C ASN A 92 8.37 -10.81 -7.11
N LYS A 93 7.60 -9.81 -6.71
CA LYS A 93 6.47 -9.89 -5.77
C LYS A 93 5.45 -10.92 -6.25
N CYS A 94 5.20 -10.98 -7.54
CA CYS A 94 4.24 -11.91 -8.15
C CYS A 94 4.66 -13.39 -8.03
N LYS A 95 5.92 -13.71 -7.69
CA LYS A 95 6.42 -15.08 -7.50
C LYS A 95 6.64 -15.46 -6.04
N GLN A 96 6.27 -14.60 -5.11
CA GLN A 96 6.44 -14.87 -3.68
C GLN A 96 5.19 -15.55 -3.12
N LYS A 97 5.39 -16.67 -2.40
CA LYS A 97 4.31 -17.38 -1.69
C LYS A 97 3.50 -16.44 -0.79
N LEU A 98 4.19 -15.53 -0.10
CA LEU A 98 3.58 -14.60 0.84
C LEU A 98 2.57 -13.67 0.17
N THR A 99 2.79 -13.22 -1.07
CA THR A 99 1.82 -12.44 -1.84
C THR A 99 0.49 -13.17 -1.96
N TYR A 100 0.51 -14.47 -2.29
CA TYR A 100 -0.71 -15.26 -2.42
C TYR A 100 -1.40 -15.52 -1.07
N ILE A 101 -0.62 -15.74 0.00
CA ILE A 101 -1.15 -15.86 1.37
C ILE A 101 -1.89 -14.56 1.73
N THR A 102 -1.27 -13.41 1.49
CA THR A 102 -1.83 -12.09 1.82
C THR A 102 -3.10 -11.81 1.00
N VAL A 103 -3.08 -12.04 -0.32
CA VAL A 103 -4.25 -11.90 -1.20
C VAL A 103 -5.42 -12.77 -0.74
N LEU A 104 -5.18 -14.04 -0.49
CA LEU A 104 -6.23 -14.98 -0.11
C LEU A 104 -6.76 -14.74 1.30
N LEU A 105 -5.91 -14.31 2.25
CA LEU A 105 -6.36 -13.86 3.56
C LEU A 105 -7.25 -12.61 3.43
N GLY A 106 -6.82 -11.57 2.70
CA GLY A 106 -7.63 -10.37 2.48
C GLY A 106 -8.97 -10.68 1.81
N THR A 107 -8.97 -11.64 0.86
CA THR A 107 -10.20 -12.13 0.23
C THR A 107 -11.10 -12.81 1.24
N ALA A 108 -10.57 -13.72 2.08
CA ALA A 108 -11.33 -14.43 3.10
C ALA A 108 -11.89 -13.50 4.17
N LEU A 109 -11.10 -12.52 4.64
CA LEU A 109 -11.55 -11.48 5.58
C LEU A 109 -12.68 -10.65 4.96
N GLY A 110 -12.53 -10.26 3.68
CA GLY A 110 -13.58 -9.55 2.96
C GLY A 110 -14.86 -10.38 2.81
N CYS A 111 -14.75 -11.64 2.48
CA CYS A 111 -15.90 -12.56 2.43
C CYS A 111 -16.55 -12.73 3.80
N LEU A 112 -15.76 -12.88 4.86
CA LEU A 112 -16.23 -12.96 6.24
C LEU A 112 -17.04 -11.73 6.63
N ASP A 113 -16.52 -10.54 6.37
CA ASP A 113 -17.16 -9.26 6.69
C ASP A 113 -18.47 -9.03 5.90
N ALA A 114 -18.48 -9.43 4.64
CA ALA A 114 -19.63 -9.27 3.76
C ALA A 114 -20.67 -10.40 3.87
N GLY A 115 -20.42 -11.39 4.71
CA GLY A 115 -21.30 -12.57 4.84
C GLY A 115 -21.34 -13.45 3.59
N ILE A 116 -20.26 -13.43 2.79
CA ILE A 116 -20.10 -14.22 1.57
C ILE A 116 -19.50 -15.58 1.97
N GLY A 117 -20.13 -16.68 1.55
CA GLY A 117 -19.63 -18.03 1.79
C GLY A 117 -20.00 -18.99 0.66
N GLY A 118 -18.99 -19.63 0.04
CA GLY A 118 -19.16 -20.54 -1.08
C GLY A 118 -19.46 -19.86 -2.43
N GLU A 119 -19.42 -18.53 -2.50
CA GLU A 119 -19.79 -17.76 -3.69
C GLU A 119 -18.60 -17.48 -4.60
N GLU A 120 -18.93 -17.06 -5.81
CA GLU A 120 -17.95 -16.52 -6.79
C GLU A 120 -17.53 -15.11 -6.42
N VAL A 121 -16.22 -14.85 -6.52
CA VAL A 121 -15.61 -13.54 -6.33
C VAL A 121 -14.69 -13.20 -7.51
N SER A 122 -14.60 -11.92 -7.85
CA SER A 122 -13.56 -11.38 -8.74
C SER A 122 -12.59 -10.56 -7.93
N LEU A 123 -11.29 -10.69 -8.20
CA LEU A 123 -10.24 -9.96 -7.50
C LEU A 123 -9.75 -8.78 -8.35
N ILE A 124 -9.59 -7.63 -7.73
CA ILE A 124 -8.86 -6.49 -8.32
C ILE A 124 -7.67 -6.23 -7.41
N MET A 125 -6.46 -6.35 -7.93
CA MET A 125 -5.22 -6.21 -7.16
C MET A 125 -4.16 -5.42 -7.91
N ASN A 126 -3.10 -5.04 -7.21
CA ASN A 126 -2.01 -4.26 -7.74
C ASN A 126 -0.70 -5.05 -7.75
N LEU A 127 0.15 -4.75 -8.73
CA LEU A 127 1.56 -5.14 -8.76
C LEU A 127 2.44 -3.90 -8.96
N PRO A 128 3.70 -3.92 -8.51
CA PRO A 128 4.65 -2.88 -8.87
C PRO A 128 4.68 -2.66 -10.39
N PRO A 129 4.76 -1.41 -10.88
CA PRO A 129 4.69 -1.11 -12.31
C PRO A 129 5.75 -1.87 -13.13
N VAL A 130 6.93 -2.07 -12.57
CA VAL A 130 8.04 -2.81 -13.21
C VAL A 130 7.74 -4.31 -13.37
N GLU A 131 6.86 -4.87 -12.54
CA GLU A 131 6.46 -6.28 -12.59
C GLU A 131 5.25 -6.55 -13.50
N LEU A 132 4.60 -5.51 -14.04
CA LEU A 132 3.40 -5.65 -14.85
C LEU A 132 3.76 -6.09 -16.28
N THR A 133 4.08 -7.37 -16.44
CA THR A 133 4.29 -8.04 -17.73
C THR A 133 3.18 -9.06 -17.97
N ASP A 134 2.93 -9.42 -19.23
CA ASP A 134 1.91 -10.44 -19.56
C ASP A 134 2.20 -11.77 -18.86
N ASP A 135 3.47 -12.17 -18.79
CA ASP A 135 3.88 -13.42 -18.12
C ASP A 135 3.57 -13.38 -16.62
N ASN A 136 3.88 -12.28 -15.95
CA ASN A 136 3.60 -12.13 -14.52
C ASN A 136 2.10 -12.05 -14.25
N VAL A 137 1.35 -11.33 -15.08
CA VAL A 137 -0.12 -11.25 -14.97
C VAL A 137 -0.75 -12.64 -15.15
N ASN A 138 -0.31 -13.38 -16.16
CA ASN A 138 -0.78 -14.74 -16.42
C ASN A 138 -0.40 -15.69 -15.28
N TYR A 139 0.80 -15.54 -14.72
CA TYR A 139 1.24 -16.32 -13.55
C TYR A 139 0.37 -16.04 -12.33
N VAL A 140 0.10 -14.77 -11.99
CA VAL A 140 -0.79 -14.39 -10.88
C VAL A 140 -2.18 -14.97 -11.08
N LYS A 141 -2.72 -14.88 -12.29
CA LYS A 141 -4.03 -15.47 -12.61
C LYS A 141 -4.04 -16.98 -12.42
N SER A 142 -3.02 -17.70 -12.86
CA SER A 142 -2.95 -19.15 -12.71
C SER A 142 -2.92 -19.60 -11.25
N GLU A 143 -2.29 -18.85 -10.37
CA GLU A 143 -2.22 -19.17 -8.94
C GLU A 143 -3.51 -18.80 -8.20
N LEU A 144 -4.19 -17.72 -8.58
CA LEU A 144 -5.36 -17.21 -7.87
C LEU A 144 -6.70 -17.67 -8.41
N LEU A 145 -6.79 -18.13 -9.67
CA LEU A 145 -8.05 -18.67 -10.19
C LEU A 145 -8.37 -20.03 -9.58
N GLY A 146 -9.65 -20.25 -9.26
CA GLY A 146 -10.17 -21.51 -8.72
C GLY A 146 -10.81 -21.37 -7.35
N ALA A 147 -11.15 -22.52 -6.75
CA ALA A 147 -11.79 -22.57 -5.45
C ALA A 147 -10.76 -22.68 -4.32
N PHE A 148 -11.02 -21.94 -3.24
CA PHE A 148 -10.18 -21.88 -2.05
C PHE A 148 -11.03 -22.02 -0.79
N SER A 149 -10.40 -22.50 0.27
CA SER A 149 -10.90 -22.38 1.62
C SER A 149 -9.83 -21.79 2.56
N VAL A 150 -10.25 -20.94 3.49
CA VAL A 150 -9.42 -20.36 4.54
C VAL A 150 -10.06 -20.68 5.88
N LYS A 151 -9.40 -21.55 6.65
CA LYS A 151 -9.80 -21.92 7.99
C LYS A 151 -9.14 -20.97 9.00
N PHE A 152 -9.95 -20.27 9.78
CA PHE A 152 -9.54 -19.45 10.91
C PHE A 152 -9.61 -20.28 12.18
N HIS A 153 -8.46 -20.73 12.70
CA HIS A 153 -8.42 -21.70 13.81
C HIS A 153 -9.04 -21.13 15.10
N LYS A 154 -8.80 -19.86 15.43
CA LYS A 154 -9.41 -19.24 16.62
C LYS A 154 -10.93 -19.14 16.52
N LEU A 155 -11.46 -18.82 15.35
CA LEU A 155 -12.90 -18.65 15.14
C LEU A 155 -13.62 -19.99 14.95
N GLU A 156 -12.88 -21.09 14.83
CA GLU A 156 -13.38 -22.39 14.41
C GLU A 156 -14.26 -22.31 13.15
N LYS A 157 -13.90 -21.36 12.25
CA LYS A 157 -14.68 -21.02 11.07
C LYS A 157 -13.85 -21.22 9.80
N GLU A 158 -14.49 -21.74 8.77
CA GLU A 158 -13.91 -21.91 7.45
C GLU A 158 -14.70 -21.08 6.43
N ILE A 159 -13.98 -20.27 5.66
CA ILE A 159 -14.54 -19.42 4.60
C ILE A 159 -14.11 -20.00 3.26
N SER A 160 -15.08 -20.45 2.47
CA SER A 160 -14.86 -20.95 1.11
C SER A 160 -15.30 -19.88 0.09
N PHE A 161 -14.59 -19.79 -1.03
CA PHE A 161 -14.93 -18.92 -2.15
C PHE A 161 -14.29 -19.43 -3.43
N THR A 162 -14.84 -19.01 -4.58
CA THR A 162 -14.29 -19.33 -5.90
C THR A 162 -13.87 -18.05 -6.60
N VAL A 163 -12.58 -17.91 -6.89
CA VAL A 163 -12.05 -16.81 -7.68
C VAL A 163 -12.28 -17.09 -9.16
N THR A 164 -13.17 -16.33 -9.80
CA THR A 164 -13.55 -16.53 -11.20
C THR A 164 -12.88 -15.56 -12.16
N ASP A 165 -12.36 -14.43 -11.67
CA ASP A 165 -11.59 -13.47 -12.47
C ASP A 165 -10.59 -12.73 -11.59
N VAL A 166 -9.44 -12.34 -12.19
CA VAL A 166 -8.39 -11.56 -11.54
C VAL A 166 -7.97 -10.43 -12.46
N VAL A 167 -8.16 -9.21 -12.00
CA VAL A 167 -7.72 -7.99 -12.69
C VAL A 167 -6.51 -7.43 -11.95
N VAL A 168 -5.37 -7.40 -12.63
CA VAL A 168 -4.12 -6.85 -12.09
C VAL A 168 -3.88 -5.47 -12.67
N LYS A 169 -3.55 -4.51 -11.82
CA LYS A 169 -3.22 -3.12 -12.18
C LYS A 169 -1.85 -2.73 -11.64
N PRO A 170 -1.13 -1.79 -12.26
CA PRO A 170 0.10 -1.27 -11.67
C PRO A 170 -0.19 -0.40 -10.44
N GLU A 171 0.60 -0.56 -9.39
CA GLU A 171 0.68 0.39 -8.28
C GLU A 171 0.95 1.80 -8.83
N GLY A 172 0.54 2.85 -8.13
CA GLY A 172 0.59 4.21 -8.67
C GLY A 172 -0.47 4.52 -9.72
N VAL A 173 -0.68 3.63 -10.72
CA VAL A 173 -1.77 3.82 -11.71
C VAL A 173 -3.13 3.69 -11.03
N SER A 174 -3.30 2.73 -10.14
CA SER A 174 -4.51 2.65 -9.31
C SER A 174 -4.66 3.90 -8.45
N ALA A 175 -3.59 4.37 -7.81
CA ALA A 175 -3.60 5.62 -7.07
C ALA A 175 -4.03 6.81 -7.94
N SER A 176 -3.57 6.90 -9.20
CA SER A 176 -3.94 8.00 -10.09
C SER A 176 -5.45 8.11 -10.32
N VAL A 177 -6.17 6.99 -10.34
CA VAL A 177 -7.63 7.00 -10.44
C VAL A 177 -8.25 7.73 -9.23
N ALA A 178 -7.70 7.54 -8.03
CA ALA A 178 -8.16 8.25 -6.84
C ALA A 178 -7.76 9.73 -6.80
N PHE A 179 -6.77 10.17 -7.59
CA PHE A 179 -6.51 11.59 -7.81
C PHE A 179 -7.55 12.21 -8.76
N PHE A 180 -7.87 11.54 -9.86
CA PHE A 180 -8.77 12.10 -10.87
C PHE A 180 -10.26 12.00 -10.53
N TYR A 181 -10.65 11.08 -9.63
CA TYR A 181 -12.04 10.80 -9.33
C TYR A 181 -12.32 10.81 -7.83
N ASN A 182 -13.50 11.30 -7.46
CA ASN A 182 -14.04 11.18 -6.10
C ASN A 182 -14.47 9.72 -5.81
N LYS A 183 -14.75 9.41 -4.54
CA LYS A 183 -15.21 8.07 -4.13
C LYS A 183 -16.51 7.61 -4.79
N ASP A 184 -17.35 8.54 -5.22
CA ASP A 184 -18.58 8.31 -5.98
C ASP A 184 -18.36 8.14 -7.49
N ALA A 185 -17.10 8.09 -7.94
CA ALA A 185 -16.66 8.05 -9.31
C ALA A 185 -16.94 9.31 -10.15
N SER A 186 -17.38 10.41 -9.55
CA SER A 186 -17.47 11.71 -10.24
C SER A 186 -16.07 12.27 -10.51
N PRO A 187 -15.83 12.95 -11.65
CA PRO A 187 -14.56 13.60 -11.93
C PRO A 187 -14.24 14.67 -10.87
N ARG A 188 -12.99 14.71 -10.44
CA ARG A 188 -12.50 15.72 -9.51
C ARG A 188 -12.12 16.98 -10.28
N VAL A 189 -12.91 18.05 -10.09
CA VAL A 189 -12.76 19.31 -10.84
C VAL A 189 -11.36 19.93 -10.67
N THR A 190 -10.80 19.88 -9.45
CA THR A 190 -9.45 20.39 -9.14
C THR A 190 -8.31 19.67 -9.90
N MET A 191 -8.59 18.51 -10.49
CA MET A 191 -7.62 17.73 -11.25
C MET A 191 -7.84 17.83 -12.78
N ALA A 192 -8.77 18.68 -13.24
CA ALA A 192 -9.12 18.79 -14.66
C ALA A 192 -7.93 19.17 -15.54
N ASP A 193 -7.07 20.09 -15.08
CA ASP A 193 -5.90 20.58 -15.82
C ASP A 193 -4.84 19.49 -16.07
N TYR A 194 -4.81 18.46 -15.21
CA TYR A 194 -3.90 17.32 -15.32
C TYR A 194 -4.50 16.15 -16.11
N SER A 195 -5.73 16.29 -16.60
CA SER A 195 -6.43 15.23 -17.34
C SER A 195 -5.85 14.99 -18.74
N THR A 196 -5.08 15.93 -19.26
CA THR A 196 -4.35 15.86 -20.54
C THR A 196 -2.87 16.11 -20.32
N GLY A 197 -2.01 15.57 -21.22
CA GLY A 197 -0.56 15.70 -21.11
C GLY A 197 0.06 14.66 -20.17
N TYR A 198 1.30 14.89 -19.77
CA TYR A 198 2.05 13.95 -18.95
C TYR A 198 1.86 14.25 -17.44
N VAL A 199 1.64 13.21 -16.68
CA VAL A 199 1.63 13.22 -15.19
C VAL A 199 2.49 12.05 -14.72
N LEU A 200 3.41 12.32 -13.79
CA LEU A 200 4.15 11.28 -13.09
C LEU A 200 3.43 10.96 -11.78
N VAL A 201 3.21 9.69 -11.50
CA VAL A 201 2.76 9.23 -10.18
C VAL A 201 3.94 8.66 -9.44
N VAL A 202 4.12 9.08 -8.19
CA VAL A 202 5.15 8.62 -7.27
C VAL A 202 4.45 8.06 -6.04
N ASP A 203 4.49 6.74 -5.90
CA ASP A 203 3.97 6.04 -4.73
C ASP A 203 5.12 5.71 -3.77
N ILE A 204 5.21 6.44 -2.66
CA ILE A 204 6.25 6.26 -1.65
C ILE A 204 5.78 5.19 -0.65
N GLY A 205 6.08 3.94 -0.96
CA GLY A 205 5.83 2.79 -0.09
C GLY A 205 6.73 2.75 1.14
N ALA A 206 6.64 1.66 1.93
CA ALA A 206 7.48 1.49 3.11
C ALA A 206 8.96 1.37 2.75
N SER A 207 9.27 0.74 1.66
CA SER A 207 10.66 0.39 1.32
C SER A 207 11.07 0.82 -0.09
N THR A 208 10.12 1.08 -0.98
CA THR A 208 10.34 1.54 -2.36
C THR A 208 9.50 2.76 -2.68
N SER A 209 9.92 3.47 -3.72
CA SER A 209 9.06 4.39 -4.46
C SER A 209 8.83 3.83 -5.86
N ASP A 210 7.57 3.70 -6.22
CA ASP A 210 7.12 3.24 -7.52
C ASP A 210 6.73 4.43 -8.39
N LEU A 211 7.32 4.52 -9.57
CA LEU A 211 7.10 5.59 -10.53
C LEU A 211 6.31 5.08 -11.73
N ALA A 212 5.23 5.76 -12.07
CA ALA A 212 4.37 5.44 -13.19
C ALA A 212 4.04 6.71 -14.01
N LEU A 213 4.42 6.72 -15.29
CA LEU A 213 4.13 7.83 -16.19
C LEU A 213 2.79 7.64 -16.87
N LEU A 214 1.97 8.67 -16.81
CA LEU A 214 0.69 8.75 -17.49
C LEU A 214 0.74 9.77 -18.62
N LYS A 215 0.01 9.50 -19.70
CA LYS A 215 -0.34 10.48 -20.72
C LYS A 215 -1.86 10.45 -20.92
N ASP A 216 -2.50 11.59 -20.80
CA ASP A 216 -3.95 11.72 -20.92
C ASP A 216 -4.70 10.70 -20.04
N LYS A 217 -4.29 10.59 -18.77
CA LYS A 217 -4.77 9.64 -17.73
C LYS A 217 -4.51 8.16 -18.03
N LYS A 218 -3.77 7.82 -19.07
CA LYS A 218 -3.44 6.44 -19.43
C LYS A 218 -1.99 6.13 -19.11
N PHE A 219 -1.75 5.01 -18.46
CA PHE A 219 -0.40 4.53 -18.20
C PHE A 219 0.36 4.26 -19.51
N ILE A 220 1.58 4.74 -19.58
CA ILE A 220 2.49 4.43 -20.68
C ILE A 220 3.20 3.13 -20.32
N GLU A 221 2.83 2.06 -21.00
CA GLU A 221 3.41 0.74 -20.75
C GLU A 221 4.94 0.75 -20.83
N ARG A 222 5.57 -0.08 -19.98
CA ARG A 222 7.04 -0.24 -19.88
C ARG A 222 7.80 0.99 -19.37
N THR A 223 7.10 2.05 -18.94
CA THR A 223 7.76 3.19 -18.25
C THR A 223 7.81 3.04 -16.74
N GLY A 224 7.18 2.02 -16.17
CA GLY A 224 7.21 1.79 -14.73
C GLY A 224 8.60 1.53 -14.21
N GLN A 225 8.97 2.16 -13.09
CA GLN A 225 10.24 1.97 -12.39
C GLN A 225 10.00 1.85 -10.89
N THR A 226 10.87 1.13 -10.21
CA THR A 226 10.85 0.97 -8.76
C THR A 226 12.22 1.31 -8.21
N TYR A 227 12.28 2.28 -7.30
CA TYR A 227 13.51 2.69 -6.62
C TYR A 227 13.50 2.21 -5.17
N LYS A 228 14.67 1.80 -4.66
CA LYS A 228 14.86 1.39 -3.25
C LYS A 228 14.94 2.61 -2.33
N LEU A 229 13.96 3.46 -2.41
CA LEU A 229 13.82 4.70 -1.68
C LEU A 229 12.39 4.78 -1.15
N GLY A 230 12.18 4.53 0.12
CA GLY A 230 10.85 4.47 0.73
C GLY A 230 10.85 4.96 2.17
N GLY A 231 9.76 4.76 2.88
CA GLY A 231 9.59 5.18 4.27
C GLY A 231 10.67 4.65 5.21
N ASN A 232 11.25 3.46 4.94
CA ASN A 232 12.35 2.92 5.74
C ASN A 232 13.62 3.79 5.58
N THR A 233 13.92 4.27 4.36
CA THR A 233 15.03 5.21 4.13
C THR A 233 14.81 6.51 4.90
N LEU A 234 13.58 7.04 4.91
CA LEU A 234 13.25 8.21 5.70
C LEU A 234 13.43 7.96 7.20
N ARG A 235 13.02 6.79 7.72
CA ARG A 235 13.24 6.39 9.12
C ARG A 235 14.73 6.36 9.47
N ASP A 236 15.56 5.82 8.61
CA ASP A 236 17.00 5.73 8.83
C ASP A 236 17.65 7.13 8.85
N LYS A 237 17.20 8.04 7.97
CA LYS A 237 17.62 9.45 8.00
C LYS A 237 17.22 10.13 9.31
N VAL A 238 15.98 9.92 9.76
CA VAL A 238 15.49 10.46 11.04
C VAL A 238 16.32 9.93 12.21
N ARG A 239 16.61 8.63 12.27
CA ARG A 239 17.51 8.05 13.30
C ARG A 239 18.89 8.69 13.29
N SER A 240 19.47 8.85 12.09
CA SER A 240 20.77 9.49 11.92
C SER A 240 20.76 10.91 12.48
N LYS A 241 19.75 11.72 12.17
CA LYS A 241 19.62 13.10 12.69
C LYS A 241 19.46 13.13 14.20
N ILE A 242 18.65 12.25 14.77
CA ILE A 242 18.50 12.15 16.25
C ILE A 242 19.85 11.81 16.89
N LYS A 243 20.56 10.82 16.36
CA LYS A 243 21.86 10.39 16.89
C LYS A 243 22.91 11.51 16.80
N GLU A 244 22.94 12.21 15.68
CA GLU A 244 23.87 13.34 15.44
C GLU A 244 23.71 14.46 16.49
N VAL A 245 22.44 14.85 16.77
CA VAL A 245 22.13 15.98 17.65
C VAL A 245 22.09 15.60 19.13
N SER A 246 21.66 14.41 19.45
CA SER A 246 21.39 13.98 20.84
C SER A 246 22.30 12.88 21.36
N GLY A 247 23.02 12.16 20.49
CA GLY A 247 23.77 10.97 20.84
C GLY A 247 22.89 9.74 21.20
N LEU A 248 21.55 9.87 21.08
CA LEU A 248 20.60 8.82 21.49
C LEU A 248 20.40 7.78 20.40
N GLU A 249 20.37 6.51 20.82
CA GLU A 249 19.78 5.43 20.01
C GLU A 249 18.29 5.34 20.35
N VAL A 250 17.45 5.26 19.32
CA VAL A 250 15.99 5.29 19.46
C VAL A 250 15.36 4.02 18.89
N THR A 251 14.25 3.62 19.50
CA THR A 251 13.47 2.46 19.03
C THR A 251 12.68 2.81 17.77
N ASP A 252 12.23 1.77 17.05
CA ASP A 252 11.37 1.94 15.86
C ASP A 252 10.07 2.69 16.21
N GLU A 253 9.49 2.38 17.37
CA GLU A 253 8.28 3.03 17.88
C GLU A 253 8.48 4.53 18.12
N ALA A 254 9.61 4.91 18.72
CA ALA A 254 9.95 6.31 18.92
C ALA A 254 10.14 7.07 17.61
N VAL A 255 10.73 6.41 16.58
CA VAL A 255 10.84 6.98 15.24
C VAL A 255 9.48 7.15 14.57
N GLU A 256 8.57 6.17 14.72
CA GLU A 256 7.20 6.28 14.19
C GLU A 256 6.44 7.45 14.85
N THR A 257 6.57 7.61 16.16
CA THR A 257 5.97 8.74 16.88
C THR A 257 6.55 10.07 16.38
N LEU A 258 7.87 10.15 16.18
CA LEU A 258 8.48 11.36 15.62
C LEU A 258 8.01 11.65 14.19
N LEU A 259 7.90 10.62 13.33
CA LEU A 259 7.40 10.79 11.96
C LEU A 259 5.94 11.22 11.91
N SER A 260 5.11 10.75 12.83
CA SER A 260 3.69 11.12 12.89
C SER A 260 3.44 12.44 13.60
N GLU A 261 4.15 12.72 14.70
CA GLU A 261 3.87 13.85 15.57
C GLU A 261 4.92 14.98 15.53
N GLY A 262 6.13 14.70 15.00
CA GLY A 262 7.25 15.65 15.06
C GLY A 262 7.88 15.80 16.45
N ARG A 263 7.51 14.90 17.39
CA ARG A 263 7.98 14.90 18.78
C ARG A 263 8.56 13.53 19.14
N LEU A 264 9.73 13.54 19.77
CA LEU A 264 10.36 12.31 20.25
C LEU A 264 9.94 12.00 21.68
N PRO A 265 9.39 10.79 21.98
CA PRO A 265 9.14 10.38 23.36
C PRO A 265 10.44 10.37 24.18
N TYR A 266 10.41 11.03 25.37
CA TYR A 266 11.55 11.12 26.26
C TYR A 266 11.10 11.01 27.72
N GLY A 267 11.21 9.83 28.30
CA GLY A 267 10.66 9.54 29.63
C GLY A 267 9.13 9.77 29.65
N ASN A 268 8.65 10.59 30.58
CA ASN A 268 7.24 10.96 30.70
C ASN A 268 6.89 12.26 29.92
N SER A 269 7.74 12.68 29.00
CA SER A 269 7.57 13.92 28.24
C SER A 269 7.92 13.70 26.77
N TYR A 270 7.85 14.78 25.98
CA TYR A 270 8.27 14.79 24.59
C TYR A 270 9.37 15.83 24.37
N ARG A 271 10.31 15.51 23.50
CA ARG A 271 11.32 16.44 23.00
C ARG A 271 10.93 16.88 21.59
N ASP A 272 10.89 18.17 21.35
CA ASP A 272 10.71 18.71 20.00
C ASP A 272 11.93 18.38 19.13
N MET A 273 11.71 17.68 18.03
CA MET A 273 12.70 17.28 17.02
C MET A 273 12.19 17.64 15.62
N SER A 274 11.32 18.64 15.54
CA SER A 274 10.71 19.06 14.26
C SER A 274 11.76 19.51 13.24
N LYS A 275 12.84 20.17 13.69
CA LYS A 275 13.95 20.61 12.81
C LYS A 275 14.69 19.45 12.18
N GLU A 276 15.00 18.42 12.96
CA GLU A 276 15.67 17.20 12.53
C GLU A 276 14.80 16.41 11.58
N LEU A 277 13.50 16.35 11.86
CA LEU A 277 12.52 15.72 10.98
C LEU A 277 12.41 16.45 9.64
N VAL A 278 12.33 17.78 9.64
CA VAL A 278 12.31 18.59 8.41
C VAL A 278 13.59 18.38 7.62
N ALA A 279 14.76 18.36 8.26
CA ALA A 279 16.03 18.09 7.59
C ALA A 279 16.05 16.71 6.94
N ALA A 280 15.61 15.67 7.65
CA ALA A 280 15.53 14.31 7.12
C ALA A 280 14.55 14.21 5.93
N LYS A 281 13.39 14.87 5.99
CA LYS A 281 12.42 14.90 4.88
C LYS A 281 12.95 15.65 3.66
N ARG A 282 13.73 16.72 3.84
CA ARG A 282 14.39 17.45 2.74
C ARG A 282 15.44 16.57 2.05
N GLU A 283 16.34 15.95 2.82
CA GLU A 283 17.33 15.01 2.27
C GLU A 283 16.66 13.83 1.53
N PHE A 284 15.52 13.35 2.02
CA PHE A 284 14.77 12.32 1.33
C PHE A 284 14.15 12.84 0.03
N ALA A 285 13.62 14.06 0.04
CA ALA A 285 13.04 14.70 -1.15
C ALA A 285 14.11 14.97 -2.24
N ASP A 286 15.35 15.31 -1.84
CA ASP A 286 16.47 15.48 -2.77
C ASP A 286 16.83 14.14 -3.45
N GLU A 287 16.95 13.04 -2.70
CA GLU A 287 17.20 11.71 -3.27
C GLU A 287 16.04 11.24 -4.17
N LEU A 288 14.81 11.58 -3.80
CA LEU A 288 13.62 11.29 -4.63
C LEU A 288 13.65 12.08 -5.93
N TYR A 289 14.05 13.35 -5.87
CA TYR A 289 14.25 14.18 -7.06
C TYR A 289 15.31 13.59 -8.00
N ASP A 290 16.47 13.17 -7.47
CA ASP A 290 17.53 12.56 -8.27
C ASP A 290 17.03 11.25 -8.95
N SER A 291 16.18 10.49 -8.25
CA SER A 291 15.53 9.31 -8.81
C SER A 291 14.54 9.67 -9.93
N ILE A 292 13.78 10.74 -9.77
CA ILE A 292 12.83 11.26 -10.78
C ILE A 292 13.58 11.80 -12.01
N ASP A 293 14.67 12.53 -11.83
CA ASP A 293 15.48 13.06 -12.93
C ASP A 293 16.11 11.94 -13.75
N SER A 294 16.69 10.94 -13.06
CA SER A 294 17.18 9.71 -13.68
C SER A 294 16.08 8.95 -14.44
N TYR A 295 14.88 8.90 -13.85
CA TYR A 295 13.72 8.28 -14.49
C TYR A 295 13.34 8.98 -15.80
N PHE A 296 13.25 10.32 -15.80
CA PHE A 296 12.91 11.08 -17.02
C PHE A 296 13.94 10.89 -18.12
N THR A 297 15.23 10.84 -17.75
CA THR A 297 16.31 10.52 -18.69
C THR A 297 16.10 9.13 -19.31
N THR A 298 15.72 8.14 -18.48
CA THR A 298 15.50 6.75 -18.95
C THR A 298 14.31 6.61 -19.88
N VAL A 299 13.19 7.29 -19.58
CA VAL A 299 11.96 7.19 -20.38
C VAL A 299 11.95 8.15 -21.58
N GLY A 300 12.96 9.02 -21.70
CA GLY A 300 13.09 9.95 -22.83
C GLY A 300 12.04 11.08 -22.84
N VAL A 301 11.52 11.46 -21.68
CA VAL A 301 10.53 12.55 -21.52
C VAL A 301 11.18 13.67 -20.73
N GLY A 302 11.21 14.88 -21.30
CA GLY A 302 11.76 16.04 -20.59
C GLY A 302 10.86 16.48 -19.42
N ILE A 303 11.45 16.86 -18.29
CA ILE A 303 10.73 17.34 -17.11
C ILE A 303 9.77 18.50 -17.45
N SER A 304 10.16 19.41 -18.37
CA SER A 304 9.32 20.52 -18.84
C SER A 304 8.05 20.09 -19.59
N SER A 305 7.94 18.81 -19.97
CA SER A 305 6.73 18.26 -20.58
C SER A 305 5.74 17.72 -19.55
N ILE A 306 6.15 17.62 -18.28
CA ILE A 306 5.33 17.12 -17.19
C ILE A 306 4.47 18.23 -16.62
N LYS A 307 3.17 18.01 -16.50
CA LYS A 307 2.23 18.95 -15.88
C LYS A 307 2.26 18.86 -14.36
N ALA A 308 2.30 17.63 -13.85
CA ALA A 308 2.28 17.41 -12.41
C ALA A 308 2.99 16.11 -12.02
N VAL A 309 3.48 16.10 -10.78
CA VAL A 309 3.91 14.91 -10.04
C VAL A 309 2.88 14.64 -8.94
N PHE A 310 2.17 13.52 -9.03
CA PHE A 310 1.21 13.06 -8.02
C PHE A 310 1.93 12.21 -6.99
N VAL A 311 1.90 12.62 -5.73
CA VAL A 311 2.61 11.93 -4.65
C VAL A 311 1.63 11.28 -3.69
N CYS A 312 1.80 9.97 -3.47
CA CYS A 312 1.00 9.16 -2.55
C CYS A 312 1.89 8.17 -1.76
N GLY A 313 1.25 7.29 -1.02
CA GLY A 313 1.94 6.29 -0.19
C GLY A 313 2.30 6.77 1.22
N GLY A 314 2.66 5.83 2.08
CA GLY A 314 2.88 6.09 3.51
C GLY A 314 4.11 6.94 3.83
N GLY A 315 5.10 6.97 2.94
CA GLY A 315 6.30 7.79 3.10
C GLY A 315 6.08 9.28 2.82
N SER A 316 4.93 9.68 2.29
CA SER A 316 4.64 11.07 1.91
C SER A 316 3.89 11.89 2.97
N MET A 317 3.60 11.32 4.15
CA MET A 317 2.73 11.95 5.15
C MET A 317 3.33 13.22 5.79
N GLU A 318 2.45 14.16 6.13
CA GLU A 318 2.77 15.26 7.05
C GLU A 318 2.86 14.75 8.50
N SER A 319 3.34 15.60 9.39
CA SER A 319 3.43 15.30 10.82
C SER A 319 2.67 16.35 11.62
N SER A 320 1.80 15.90 12.53
CA SER A 320 1.04 16.77 13.42
C SER A 320 0.70 16.04 14.72
N TYR A 321 0.38 16.79 15.77
CA TYR A 321 -0.16 16.26 17.02
C TYR A 321 -1.26 17.16 17.55
N PHE A 322 -2.14 16.59 18.36
CA PHE A 322 -3.17 17.36 19.06
C PHE A 322 -2.63 17.91 20.39
N ASP A 323 -2.63 19.21 20.55
CA ASP A 323 -2.29 19.88 21.81
C ASP A 323 -3.53 20.01 22.69
N GLU A 324 -3.62 19.17 23.71
CA GLU A 324 -4.76 19.15 24.64
C GLU A 324 -4.92 20.45 25.45
N LYS A 325 -3.81 21.19 25.70
CA LYS A 325 -3.84 22.44 26.47
C LYS A 325 -4.44 23.59 25.65
N GLU A 326 -4.07 23.64 24.38
CA GLU A 326 -4.54 24.67 23.46
C GLU A 326 -5.76 24.20 22.64
N ASN A 327 -6.18 22.93 22.82
CA ASN A 327 -7.30 22.29 22.11
C ASN A 327 -7.23 22.49 20.59
N LYS A 328 -6.04 22.30 20.03
CA LYS A 328 -5.80 22.49 18.58
C LYS A 328 -4.81 21.46 18.03
N GLU A 329 -4.90 21.21 16.74
CA GLU A 329 -3.88 20.48 16.00
C GLU A 329 -2.67 21.37 15.73
N VAL A 330 -1.47 20.85 16.01
CA VAL A 330 -0.18 21.51 15.78
C VAL A 330 0.56 20.75 14.70
N LYS A 331 0.72 21.37 13.52
CA LYS A 331 1.52 20.83 12.42
C LYS A 331 3.00 21.04 12.72
N THR A 332 3.78 19.97 12.67
CA THR A 332 5.21 19.96 13.00
C THR A 332 6.10 19.84 11.76
N SER A 333 5.62 19.19 10.71
CA SER A 333 6.33 19.19 9.42
C SER A 333 5.37 19.02 8.24
N GLU A 334 5.79 19.54 7.09
CA GLU A 334 5.10 19.37 5.82
C GLU A 334 5.23 17.92 5.29
N PRO A 335 4.35 17.49 4.37
CA PRO A 335 4.54 16.25 3.65
C PRO A 335 5.78 16.33 2.73
N VAL A 336 6.36 15.18 2.40
CA VAL A 336 7.53 15.09 1.49
C VAL A 336 7.26 15.77 0.14
N SER A 337 6.03 15.71 -0.36
CA SER A 337 5.61 16.36 -1.61
C SER A 337 5.86 17.86 -1.63
N LYS A 338 5.80 18.54 -0.47
CA LYS A 338 6.09 19.98 -0.36
C LYS A 338 7.57 20.28 -0.60
N TYR A 339 8.46 19.49 -0.01
CA TYR A 339 9.91 19.64 -0.21
C TYR A 339 10.33 19.23 -1.62
N LEU A 340 9.69 18.22 -2.19
CA LEU A 340 9.89 17.84 -3.59
C LEU A 340 9.43 18.95 -4.55
N LEU A 341 8.33 19.64 -4.25
CA LEU A 341 7.89 20.80 -5.04
C LEU A 341 8.95 21.91 -5.03
N GLU A 342 9.45 22.27 -3.84
CA GLU A 342 10.52 23.28 -3.72
C GLU A 342 11.71 22.91 -4.59
N ARG A 343 12.13 21.64 -4.58
CA ARG A 343 13.26 21.15 -5.36
C ARG A 343 13.00 21.14 -6.88
N LEU A 344 11.80 20.71 -7.29
CA LEU A 344 11.41 20.69 -8.71
C LEU A 344 11.30 22.10 -9.29
N GLN A 345 10.80 23.07 -8.53
CA GLN A 345 10.65 24.46 -8.96
C GLN A 345 11.99 25.16 -9.19
N GLU A 346 13.09 24.70 -8.59
CA GLU A 346 14.44 25.20 -8.92
C GLU A 346 14.84 24.90 -10.38
N VAL A 347 14.24 23.87 -10.98
CA VAL A 347 14.57 23.40 -12.35
C VAL A 347 13.47 23.70 -13.35
N CYS A 348 12.20 23.64 -12.93
CA CYS A 348 11.04 23.83 -13.80
C CYS A 348 9.85 24.42 -13.02
N ASP A 349 9.59 25.72 -13.19
CA ASP A 349 8.52 26.45 -12.50
C ASP A 349 7.11 26.00 -12.88
N SER A 350 6.96 25.30 -13.99
CA SER A 350 5.65 24.88 -14.54
C SER A 350 5.17 23.52 -14.05
N VAL A 351 5.96 22.81 -13.27
CA VAL A 351 5.60 21.49 -12.75
C VAL A 351 4.95 21.62 -11.38
N ASP A 352 3.72 21.13 -11.25
CA ASP A 352 3.04 21.02 -9.97
C ASP A 352 3.41 19.73 -9.23
N VAL A 353 3.44 19.78 -7.90
CA VAL A 353 3.49 18.57 -7.07
C VAL A 353 2.22 18.51 -6.23
N VAL A 354 1.44 17.47 -6.45
CA VAL A 354 0.12 17.31 -5.86
C VAL A 354 0.12 16.14 -4.89
N SER A 355 -0.13 16.40 -3.62
CA SER A 355 -0.40 15.36 -2.62
C SER A 355 -1.77 14.74 -2.85
N TYR A 356 -1.96 13.49 -2.39
CA TYR A 356 -3.27 12.86 -2.43
C TYR A 356 -4.34 13.73 -1.71
N PRO A 357 -5.44 14.09 -2.39
CA PRO A 357 -6.33 15.15 -1.90
C PRO A 357 -7.28 14.76 -0.75
N ASP A 358 -7.52 13.45 -0.52
CA ASP A 358 -8.47 12.97 0.49
C ASP A 358 -7.81 12.64 1.84
N GLY A 359 -6.77 13.35 2.20
CA GLY A 359 -6.10 13.29 3.50
C GLY A 359 -5.03 12.19 3.59
N ASN A 360 -5.37 10.95 3.87
CA ASN A 360 -4.36 9.90 4.09
C ASN A 360 -3.81 9.32 2.77
N PRO A 361 -2.57 9.67 2.37
CA PRO A 361 -1.99 9.23 1.10
C PRO A 361 -1.74 7.72 1.01
N ARG A 362 -1.73 7.01 2.15
CA ARG A 362 -1.68 5.53 2.19
C ARG A 362 -2.90 4.88 1.56
N MET A 363 -4.00 5.62 1.40
CA MET A 363 -5.27 5.08 0.92
C MET A 363 -5.43 5.21 -0.60
N ALA A 364 -4.54 5.94 -1.29
CA ALA A 364 -4.71 6.26 -2.70
C ALA A 364 -4.83 5.01 -3.58
N ASN A 365 -3.96 4.02 -3.42
CA ASN A 365 -4.01 2.78 -4.21
C ASN A 365 -5.31 2.01 -3.98
N ILE A 366 -5.69 1.75 -2.73
CA ILE A 366 -6.91 0.97 -2.45
C ILE A 366 -8.18 1.71 -2.91
N ILE A 367 -8.26 3.04 -2.74
CA ILE A 367 -9.40 3.82 -3.22
C ILE A 367 -9.49 3.76 -4.76
N GLY A 368 -8.35 3.92 -5.45
CA GLY A 368 -8.30 3.76 -6.89
C GLY A 368 -8.68 2.34 -7.35
N THR A 369 -8.23 1.33 -6.63
CA THR A 369 -8.58 -0.08 -6.89
C THR A 369 -10.08 -0.32 -6.71
N ILE A 370 -10.73 0.30 -5.71
CA ILE A 370 -12.19 0.24 -5.50
C ILE A 370 -12.93 0.89 -6.69
N LEU A 371 -12.48 2.07 -7.14
CA LEU A 371 -13.07 2.75 -8.29
C LEU A 371 -12.97 1.91 -9.57
N ILE A 372 -11.82 1.26 -9.79
CA ILE A 372 -11.61 0.32 -10.89
C ILE A 372 -12.56 -0.89 -10.74
N GLY A 373 -12.68 -1.45 -9.53
CA GLY A 373 -13.57 -2.56 -9.21
C GLY A 373 -15.04 -2.23 -9.48
N ASN A 374 -15.47 -1.03 -9.12
CA ASN A 374 -16.83 -0.56 -9.39
C ASN A 374 -17.12 -0.44 -10.90
N ALA A 375 -16.18 0.13 -11.65
CA ALA A 375 -16.28 0.22 -13.11
C ALA A 375 -16.29 -1.17 -13.77
N TYR A 376 -15.45 -2.10 -13.28
CA TYR A 376 -15.42 -3.49 -13.74
C TYR A 376 -16.78 -4.18 -13.48
N ARG A 377 -17.34 -4.06 -12.28
CA ARG A 377 -18.64 -4.62 -11.91
C ARG A 377 -19.77 -4.09 -12.79
N ALA A 378 -19.82 -2.78 -13.02
CA ALA A 378 -20.80 -2.15 -13.89
C ALA A 378 -20.73 -2.66 -15.34
N LYS A 379 -19.50 -2.76 -15.88
CA LYS A 379 -19.28 -3.31 -17.25
C LYS A 379 -19.71 -4.78 -17.39
N LYS A 380 -19.45 -5.60 -16.36
CA LYS A 380 -19.88 -7.01 -16.38
C LYS A 380 -21.40 -7.17 -16.26
N ALA A 381 -22.07 -6.30 -15.47
CA ALA A 381 -23.52 -6.28 -15.35
C ALA A 381 -24.19 -5.94 -16.70
N GLN A 382 -23.67 -4.93 -17.41
CA GLN A 382 -24.17 -4.54 -18.74
C GLN A 382 -24.02 -5.63 -19.81
N LYS A 383 -23.00 -6.50 -19.70
CA LYS A 383 -22.81 -7.62 -20.65
C LYS A 383 -23.73 -8.81 -20.38
N LYS A 384 -24.35 -8.88 -19.19
CA LYS A 384 -25.28 -9.95 -18.81
C LYS A 384 -26.76 -9.54 -19.02
N ALA A 385 -27.03 -8.27 -19.20
CA ALA A 385 -28.35 -7.71 -19.57
C ALA A 385 -28.52 -7.67 -21.09
#